data_1b0b8a2d524c1274ee88d52d22786ffd
#
_entry.id   1b0b8a2d524c1274ee88d52d22786ffd
#
_cell.length_a   1.000
_cell.length_b   1.000
_cell.length_c   1.000
_cell.angle_alpha   90.00
_cell.angle_beta   90.00
_cell.angle_gamma   90.00
#
_symmetry.space_group_name_H-M   'P 1'
#
loop_
_entity.id
_entity.type
_entity.pdbx_description
1 polymer ?
#
loop_
_entity_poly.entity_id
_entity_poly.type
_entity_poly.pdbx_seq_one_letter_code
_entity_poly.pdbx_strand_id
1 'polypeptide(L)'
;QREALCGPKHSQHEGRQAYRHGHSPGSLVMGGRRVTLPRPRVRSLEGQELELPAWKQWSVEDPLEERALEQMLLGVSTRGYSRSLEPLPVPLPERGKSRSAVSRRFVQGTQKQLAELLRGDLSGLKLAVLMIDGIHFEDHVVLAALGIDEGGQKHVLGLWEGATENARACKGLLEDLVGRGLVTDQALLVVLDGAKALHRAVRDVFGRHALIQRCQEHKQRNVADQLPESMRPSVRRAMKQAYESSDMKRALRLLENLAARLEREHPGAAASLREGLAETLTVIELGLIVSILLGPQPQ
;
A
#
# COMPACT_ATOMS: atom_id res chain seq x y z
N GLN A 1 -37.70 10.74 -10.19
CA GLN A 1 -38.36 9.42 -10.31
C GLN A 1 -39.83 9.47 -9.88
N ARG A 2 -40.16 9.91 -8.63
CA ARG A 2 -41.54 9.97 -8.17
C ARG A 2 -42.42 10.85 -9.06
N GLU A 3 -41.93 11.95 -9.56
CA GLU A 3 -42.64 12.84 -10.46
C GLU A 3 -42.86 12.24 -11.85
N ALA A 4 -41.89 11.48 -12.35
CA ALA A 4 -42.02 10.72 -13.61
C ALA A 4 -43.11 9.64 -13.53
N LEU A 5 -43.25 8.97 -12.37
CA LEU A 5 -44.26 7.91 -12.17
C LEU A 5 -45.66 8.44 -11.82
N CYS A 6 -45.72 9.52 -11.05
CA CYS A 6 -46.96 10.01 -10.46
C CYS A 6 -47.51 11.29 -11.11
N GLY A 7 -46.76 11.92 -12.02
CA GLY A 7 -47.03 13.25 -12.51
C GLY A 7 -46.78 14.38 -11.49
N PRO A 8 -47.00 15.64 -11.85
CA PRO A 8 -46.89 16.80 -10.95
C PRO A 8 -47.78 16.66 -9.70
N LYS A 9 -47.40 17.39 -8.62
CA LYS A 9 -48.21 17.41 -7.38
C LYS A 9 -49.50 18.19 -7.61
N HIS A 10 -50.59 17.66 -7.10
CA HIS A 10 -51.94 18.28 -7.22
C HIS A 10 -52.48 18.42 -8.63
N SER A 11 -52.00 17.64 -9.60
CA SER A 11 -52.58 17.56 -10.94
C SER A 11 -53.04 16.14 -11.29
N GLN A 12 -54.11 16.03 -12.09
CA GLN A 12 -54.45 14.77 -12.75
C GLN A 12 -53.63 14.66 -14.05
N HIS A 13 -53.00 13.53 -14.25
CA HIS A 13 -52.16 13.26 -15.40
C HIS A 13 -52.60 11.95 -16.05
N GLU A 14 -52.98 11.99 -17.33
CA GLU A 14 -53.47 10.82 -18.06
C GLU A 14 -52.46 9.67 -18.20
N GLY A 15 -51.15 9.97 -18.23
CA GLY A 15 -50.06 9.01 -18.27
C GLY A 15 -49.55 8.51 -16.91
N ARG A 16 -50.33 8.69 -15.84
CA ARG A 16 -49.95 8.29 -14.49
C ARG A 16 -49.79 6.78 -14.40
N GLN A 17 -48.62 6.32 -13.92
CA GLN A 17 -48.34 4.89 -13.70
C GLN A 17 -48.46 4.51 -12.21
N ALA A 18 -48.47 5.50 -11.29
CA ALA A 18 -48.49 5.27 -9.86
C ALA A 18 -49.09 6.44 -9.07
N TYR A 19 -49.42 6.20 -7.81
CA TYR A 19 -49.90 7.19 -6.86
C TYR A 19 -48.80 7.57 -5.83
N ARG A 20 -48.77 8.85 -5.44
CA ARG A 20 -47.98 9.31 -4.30
C ARG A 20 -48.58 8.77 -3.00
N HIS A 21 -47.80 8.08 -2.15
CA HIS A 21 -48.31 7.48 -0.91
C HIS A 21 -47.56 8.00 0.31
N GLY A 22 -47.42 9.33 0.41
CA GLY A 22 -46.78 10.00 1.54
C GLY A 22 -45.26 9.75 1.63
N HIS A 23 -44.76 9.68 2.86
CA HIS A 23 -43.35 9.47 3.18
C HIS A 23 -43.23 8.51 4.37
N SER A 24 -42.14 7.82 4.49
CA SER A 24 -41.69 7.04 5.66
C SER A 24 -40.34 7.56 6.15
N PRO A 25 -39.94 7.28 7.40
CA PRO A 25 -38.56 7.54 7.84
C PRO A 25 -37.57 6.80 6.95
N GLY A 26 -36.50 7.47 6.58
CA GLY A 26 -35.44 6.88 5.77
C GLY A 26 -34.11 7.61 5.91
N SER A 27 -33.06 7.07 5.33
CA SER A 27 -31.75 7.72 5.32
C SER A 27 -31.02 7.40 4.03
N LEU A 28 -30.20 8.33 3.57
CA LEU A 28 -29.33 8.21 2.41
C LEU A 28 -27.90 8.48 2.83
N VAL A 29 -26.94 7.95 2.08
CA VAL A 29 -25.54 8.34 2.20
C VAL A 29 -25.26 9.51 1.27
N MET A 30 -24.70 10.59 1.80
CA MET A 30 -24.43 11.81 1.07
C MET A 30 -23.17 12.50 1.60
N GLY A 31 -22.21 12.75 0.71
CA GLY A 31 -20.99 13.49 1.04
C GLY A 31 -20.19 12.90 2.22
N GLY A 32 -20.09 11.56 2.30
CA GLY A 32 -19.34 10.89 3.35
C GLY A 32 -20.04 10.80 4.72
N ARG A 33 -21.36 10.95 4.78
CA ARG A 33 -22.19 10.83 5.99
C ARG A 33 -23.58 10.28 5.68
N ARG A 34 -24.23 9.72 6.68
CA ARG A 34 -25.62 9.27 6.56
C ARG A 34 -26.58 10.39 7.01
N VAL A 35 -27.44 10.81 6.10
CA VAL A 35 -28.40 11.90 6.30
C VAL A 35 -29.80 11.31 6.42
N THR A 36 -30.54 11.72 7.45
CA THR A 36 -31.92 11.28 7.65
C THR A 36 -32.86 12.18 6.83
N LEU A 37 -33.63 11.55 5.96
CA LEU A 37 -34.58 12.20 5.06
C LEU A 37 -35.90 11.43 5.03
N PRO A 38 -37.05 12.10 4.82
CA PRO A 38 -38.29 11.40 4.54
C PRO A 38 -38.21 10.63 3.23
N ARG A 39 -38.31 9.29 3.28
CA ARG A 39 -38.35 8.44 2.09
C ARG A 39 -39.69 8.63 1.36
N PRO A 40 -39.69 9.08 0.09
CA PRO A 40 -40.92 9.18 -0.67
C PRO A 40 -41.45 7.77 -0.99
N ARG A 41 -42.75 7.56 -0.81
CA ARG A 41 -43.45 6.30 -1.11
C ARG A 41 -44.34 6.46 -2.33
N VAL A 42 -44.39 5.40 -3.13
CA VAL A 42 -45.15 5.37 -4.37
C VAL A 42 -45.90 3.99 -4.43
N ARG A 43 -47.14 3.99 -4.85
CA ARG A 43 -47.92 2.77 -5.08
C ARG A 43 -48.38 2.68 -6.53
N SER A 44 -48.35 1.47 -7.09
CA SER A 44 -48.94 1.18 -8.40
C SER A 44 -50.44 1.51 -8.44
N LEU A 45 -51.02 1.47 -9.60
CA LEU A 45 -52.47 1.64 -9.78
C LEU A 45 -53.28 0.52 -9.09
N GLU A 46 -52.68 -0.68 -8.94
CA GLU A 46 -53.25 -1.83 -8.21
C GLU A 46 -52.97 -1.77 -6.69
N GLY A 47 -52.33 -0.70 -6.18
CA GLY A 47 -52.11 -0.50 -4.75
C GLY A 47 -50.84 -1.13 -4.18
N GLN A 48 -49.97 -1.75 -4.99
CA GLN A 48 -48.67 -2.31 -4.55
C GLN A 48 -47.63 -1.22 -4.35
N GLU A 49 -46.81 -1.36 -3.35
CA GLU A 49 -45.70 -0.40 -3.11
C GLU A 49 -44.60 -0.60 -4.14
N LEU A 50 -44.22 0.48 -4.83
CA LEU A 50 -43.17 0.47 -5.84
C LEU A 50 -41.85 0.99 -5.21
N GLU A 51 -40.76 0.27 -5.45
CA GLU A 51 -39.45 0.75 -5.10
C GLU A 51 -39.02 1.89 -6.03
N LEU A 52 -38.33 2.88 -5.45
CA LEU A 52 -37.67 3.93 -6.20
C LEU A 52 -36.20 3.56 -6.37
N PRO A 53 -35.74 3.13 -7.57
CA PRO A 53 -34.38 2.63 -7.77
C PRO A 53 -33.27 3.56 -7.24
N ALA A 54 -33.37 4.87 -7.49
CA ALA A 54 -32.38 5.83 -6.95
C ALA A 54 -32.37 5.86 -5.42
N TRP A 55 -33.52 5.72 -4.75
CA TRP A 55 -33.53 5.65 -3.29
C TRP A 55 -32.87 4.36 -2.81
N LYS A 56 -33.16 3.22 -3.46
CA LYS A 56 -32.54 1.94 -3.15
C LYS A 56 -31.03 2.01 -3.28
N GLN A 57 -30.53 2.48 -4.42
CA GLN A 57 -29.12 2.66 -4.68
C GLN A 57 -28.44 3.49 -3.60
N TRP A 58 -28.91 4.72 -3.35
CA TRP A 58 -28.29 5.65 -2.39
C TRP A 58 -28.49 5.26 -0.91
N SER A 59 -29.40 4.31 -0.61
CA SER A 59 -29.56 3.78 0.74
C SER A 59 -28.66 2.57 1.04
N VAL A 60 -28.23 1.84 0.00
CA VAL A 60 -27.42 0.61 0.09
C VAL A 60 -25.95 0.87 -0.19
N GLU A 61 -25.62 1.63 -1.23
CA GLU A 61 -24.26 2.05 -1.51
C GLU A 61 -23.77 2.98 -0.39
N ASP A 62 -22.74 2.55 0.32
CA ASP A 62 -22.11 3.35 1.37
C ASP A 62 -20.76 3.90 0.87
N PRO A 63 -20.75 5.01 0.08
CA PRO A 63 -19.51 5.69 -0.31
C PRO A 63 -18.73 6.24 0.89
N LEU A 64 -19.29 6.12 2.11
CA LEU A 64 -18.62 6.44 3.35
C LEU A 64 -17.38 5.56 3.61
N GLU A 65 -17.42 4.29 3.23
CA GLU A 65 -16.28 3.40 3.46
C GLU A 65 -15.09 3.87 2.62
N GLU A 66 -15.29 4.06 1.32
CA GLU A 66 -14.25 4.53 0.40
C GLU A 66 -13.76 5.93 0.78
N ARG A 67 -14.69 6.86 1.04
CA ARG A 67 -14.31 8.24 1.41
C ARG A 67 -13.59 8.30 2.75
N ALA A 68 -14.01 7.54 3.76
CA ALA A 68 -13.31 7.49 5.05
C ALA A 68 -11.89 6.93 4.88
N LEU A 69 -11.74 5.88 4.08
CA LEU A 69 -10.44 5.29 3.76
C LEU A 69 -9.54 6.30 3.05
N GLU A 70 -10.02 6.92 1.97
CA GLU A 70 -9.29 7.91 1.19
C GLU A 70 -8.85 9.11 2.04
N GLN A 71 -9.74 9.69 2.84
CA GLN A 71 -9.45 10.81 3.72
C GLN A 71 -8.38 10.48 4.76
N MET A 72 -8.41 9.27 5.33
CA MET A 72 -7.40 8.85 6.30
C MET A 72 -6.05 8.55 5.63
N LEU A 73 -6.04 7.99 4.42
CA LEU A 73 -4.83 7.81 3.62
C LEU A 73 -4.18 9.16 3.28
N LEU A 74 -4.98 10.20 3.05
CA LEU A 74 -4.52 11.58 2.86
C LEU A 74 -4.13 12.30 4.17
N GLY A 75 -4.12 11.59 5.31
CA GLY A 75 -3.68 12.12 6.60
C GLY A 75 -4.76 12.79 7.44
N VAL A 76 -6.02 12.72 7.06
CA VAL A 76 -7.13 13.24 7.87
C VAL A 76 -7.37 12.33 9.07
N SER A 77 -7.08 12.82 10.27
CA SER A 77 -7.34 12.07 11.50
C SER A 77 -8.84 11.81 11.71
N THR A 78 -9.18 10.75 12.46
CA THR A 78 -10.58 10.46 12.83
C THR A 78 -11.25 11.63 13.59
N ARG A 79 -10.47 12.46 14.29
CA ARG A 79 -10.95 13.69 14.95
C ARG A 79 -11.23 14.82 13.96
N GLY A 80 -10.44 14.87 12.88
CA GLY A 80 -10.58 15.87 11.82
C GLY A 80 -11.67 15.55 10.81
N TYR A 81 -12.09 14.28 10.71
CA TYR A 81 -12.99 13.82 9.66
C TYR A 81 -14.28 14.65 9.52
N SER A 82 -14.98 14.93 10.61
CA SER A 82 -16.23 15.71 10.54
C SER A 82 -16.04 17.13 10.03
N ARG A 83 -14.83 17.71 10.19
CA ARG A 83 -14.48 19.05 9.68
C ARG A 83 -14.06 19.03 8.21
N SER A 84 -13.64 17.88 7.69
CA SER A 84 -13.26 17.70 6.29
C SER A 84 -14.48 17.48 5.37
N LEU A 85 -15.67 17.33 5.94
CA LEU A 85 -16.91 17.14 5.19
C LEU A 85 -17.48 18.48 4.75
N GLU A 86 -17.96 18.56 3.53
CA GLU A 86 -18.67 19.74 3.03
C GLU A 86 -19.95 19.99 3.82
N PRO A 87 -20.30 21.25 4.13
CA PRO A 87 -21.55 21.59 4.82
C PRO A 87 -22.75 21.16 3.98
N LEU A 88 -23.81 20.68 4.64
CA LEU A 88 -25.08 20.43 3.96
C LEU A 88 -25.75 21.76 3.61
N PRO A 89 -26.43 21.85 2.45
CA PRO A 89 -27.12 23.07 2.02
C PRO A 89 -28.28 23.46 2.94
N VAL A 90 -28.79 22.49 3.69
CA VAL A 90 -29.81 22.68 4.73
C VAL A 90 -29.50 21.85 5.97
N PRO A 91 -29.86 22.30 7.19
CA PRO A 91 -29.63 21.53 8.39
C PRO A 91 -30.48 20.26 8.37
N LEU A 92 -29.84 19.12 8.33
CA LEU A 92 -30.45 17.78 8.35
C LEU A 92 -29.80 16.93 9.45
N PRO A 93 -30.54 16.02 10.11
CA PRO A 93 -29.94 15.10 11.06
C PRO A 93 -28.89 14.20 10.38
N GLU A 94 -27.67 14.23 10.87
CA GLU A 94 -26.52 13.49 10.33
C GLU A 94 -26.02 12.43 11.31
N ARG A 95 -25.56 11.30 10.77
CA ARG A 95 -24.95 10.21 11.53
C ARG A 95 -23.69 9.69 10.84
N GLY A 96 -22.90 8.88 11.54
CA GLY A 96 -21.77 8.16 10.97
C GLY A 96 -20.49 8.97 10.86
N LYS A 97 -20.42 10.19 11.36
CA LYS A 97 -19.23 11.06 11.38
C LYS A 97 -18.48 11.08 12.74
N SER A 98 -18.92 10.28 13.72
CA SER A 98 -18.22 10.16 14.99
C SER A 98 -16.87 9.43 14.82
N ARG A 99 -15.90 9.76 15.69
CA ARG A 99 -14.57 9.12 15.68
C ARG A 99 -14.65 7.60 15.60
N SER A 100 -15.46 6.98 16.45
CA SER A 100 -15.61 5.52 16.48
C SER A 100 -16.26 4.97 15.22
N ALA A 101 -17.21 5.69 14.60
CA ALA A 101 -17.83 5.26 13.36
C ALA A 101 -16.84 5.32 12.20
N VAL A 102 -16.07 6.40 12.10
CA VAL A 102 -15.02 6.58 11.08
C VAL A 102 -13.91 5.54 11.25
N SER A 103 -13.41 5.34 12.48
CA SER A 103 -12.39 4.35 12.77
C SER A 103 -12.83 2.93 12.40
N ARG A 104 -14.06 2.52 12.78
CA ARG A 104 -14.56 1.18 12.40
C ARG A 104 -14.65 0.98 10.89
N ARG A 105 -15.10 1.99 10.14
CA ARG A 105 -15.15 1.90 8.67
C ARG A 105 -13.77 1.82 8.05
N PHE A 106 -12.83 2.61 8.54
CA PHE A 106 -11.45 2.54 8.07
C PHE A 106 -10.87 1.13 8.29
N VAL A 107 -11.00 0.58 9.49
CA VAL A 107 -10.54 -0.77 9.81
C VAL A 107 -11.24 -1.81 8.92
N GLN A 108 -12.55 -1.72 8.74
CA GLN A 108 -13.33 -2.66 7.92
C GLN A 108 -12.94 -2.58 6.44
N GLY A 109 -12.82 -1.36 5.89
CA GLY A 109 -12.38 -1.14 4.50
C GLY A 109 -10.96 -1.63 4.26
N THR A 110 -10.03 -1.34 5.19
CA THR A 110 -8.64 -1.80 5.12
C THR A 110 -8.56 -3.33 5.20
N GLN A 111 -9.32 -3.96 6.10
CA GLN A 111 -9.36 -5.43 6.22
C GLN A 111 -9.84 -6.08 4.92
N LYS A 112 -10.85 -5.51 4.27
CA LYS A 112 -11.36 -6.02 2.99
C LYS A 112 -10.28 -5.94 1.91
N GLN A 113 -9.65 -4.78 1.72
CA GLN A 113 -8.58 -4.58 0.73
C GLN A 113 -7.37 -5.48 1.01
N LEU A 114 -6.97 -5.62 2.28
CA LEU A 114 -5.91 -6.53 2.68
C LEU A 114 -6.25 -7.99 2.36
N ALA A 115 -7.47 -8.42 2.64
CA ALA A 115 -7.91 -9.78 2.33
C ALA A 115 -7.95 -10.05 0.82
N GLU A 116 -8.31 -9.08 0.00
CA GLU A 116 -8.26 -9.17 -1.47
C GLU A 116 -6.80 -9.27 -1.96
N LEU A 117 -5.91 -8.42 -1.44
CA LEU A 117 -4.48 -8.46 -1.74
C LEU A 117 -3.87 -9.84 -1.42
N LEU A 118 -4.12 -10.36 -0.21
CA LEU A 118 -3.55 -11.62 0.27
C LEU A 118 -4.15 -12.87 -0.39
N ARG A 119 -5.24 -12.73 -1.15
CA ARG A 119 -5.84 -13.82 -1.94
C ARG A 119 -5.51 -13.74 -3.42
N GLY A 120 -4.87 -12.65 -3.86
CA GLY A 120 -4.56 -12.42 -5.28
C GLY A 120 -3.69 -13.54 -5.86
N ASP A 121 -4.09 -14.07 -7.03
CA ASP A 121 -3.30 -15.03 -7.80
C ASP A 121 -2.06 -14.35 -8.41
N LEU A 122 -0.89 -14.94 -8.23
CA LEU A 122 0.40 -14.44 -8.73
C LEU A 122 0.94 -15.29 -9.90
N SER A 123 0.24 -16.34 -10.31
CA SER A 123 0.72 -17.31 -11.35
C SER A 123 0.95 -16.67 -12.72
N GLY A 124 0.19 -15.61 -13.03
CA GLY A 124 0.36 -14.86 -14.28
C GLY A 124 1.42 -13.77 -14.25
N LEU A 125 2.07 -13.53 -13.10
CA LEU A 125 2.96 -12.41 -12.90
C LEU A 125 4.41 -12.80 -13.18
N LYS A 126 4.99 -12.21 -14.24
CA LYS A 126 6.40 -12.39 -14.59
C LYS A 126 7.25 -11.36 -13.87
N LEU A 127 7.75 -11.71 -12.69
CA LEU A 127 8.59 -10.82 -11.90
C LEU A 127 10.03 -10.82 -12.39
N ALA A 128 10.59 -9.61 -12.57
CA ALA A 128 12.01 -9.36 -12.72
C ALA A 128 12.69 -9.08 -11.37
N VAL A 129 11.98 -8.37 -10.46
CA VAL A 129 12.51 -7.96 -9.16
C VAL A 129 11.51 -8.24 -8.06
N LEU A 130 11.99 -8.79 -6.95
CA LEU A 130 11.27 -8.89 -5.67
C LEU A 130 12.00 -8.04 -4.62
N MET A 131 11.32 -7.08 -4.03
CA MET A 131 11.83 -6.25 -2.93
C MET A 131 11.10 -6.66 -1.64
N ILE A 132 11.86 -6.90 -0.58
CA ILE A 132 11.30 -7.24 0.73
C ILE A 132 11.92 -6.31 1.76
N ASP A 133 11.05 -5.67 2.56
CA ASP A 133 11.44 -4.71 3.60
C ASP A 133 10.60 -4.89 4.86
N GLY A 134 11.19 -4.63 6.01
CA GLY A 134 10.55 -4.67 7.32
C GLY A 134 10.09 -3.29 7.76
N ILE A 135 8.78 -3.13 8.00
CA ILE A 135 8.20 -1.91 8.53
C ILE A 135 7.92 -2.12 10.02
N HIS A 136 8.58 -1.33 10.87
CA HIS A 136 8.44 -1.42 12.32
C HIS A 136 7.28 -0.54 12.83
N PHE A 137 6.36 -1.13 13.59
CA PHE A 137 5.26 -0.46 14.28
C PHE A 137 5.29 -0.87 15.76
N GLU A 138 5.75 0.00 16.64
CA GLU A 138 5.88 -0.30 18.07
C GLU A 138 6.56 -1.67 18.31
N ASP A 139 5.82 -2.65 18.83
CA ASP A 139 6.31 -4.00 19.11
C ASP A 139 6.09 -5.00 17.94
N HIS A 140 5.61 -4.54 16.79
CA HIS A 140 5.31 -5.36 15.63
C HIS A 140 6.19 -5.01 14.42
N VAL A 141 6.53 -6.02 13.65
CA VAL A 141 7.20 -5.88 12.35
C VAL A 141 6.29 -6.42 11.27
N VAL A 142 6.04 -5.61 10.24
CA VAL A 142 5.32 -6.04 9.05
C VAL A 142 6.31 -6.14 7.90
N LEU A 143 6.56 -7.36 7.43
CA LEU A 143 7.31 -7.60 6.20
C LEU A 143 6.42 -7.27 5.00
N ALA A 144 6.89 -6.39 4.13
CA ALA A 144 6.21 -6.03 2.89
C ALA A 144 6.97 -6.58 1.69
N ALA A 145 6.26 -7.24 0.77
CA ALA A 145 6.80 -7.70 -0.50
C ALA A 145 6.26 -6.84 -1.65
N LEU A 146 7.17 -6.24 -2.41
CA LEU A 146 6.89 -5.47 -3.62
C LEU A 146 7.56 -6.17 -4.82
N GLY A 147 6.80 -6.44 -5.87
CA GLY A 147 7.29 -6.96 -7.13
C GLY A 147 7.45 -5.88 -8.19
N ILE A 148 8.41 -6.05 -9.09
CA ILE A 148 8.49 -5.30 -10.34
C ILE A 148 8.50 -6.34 -11.47
N ASP A 149 7.54 -6.25 -12.37
CA ASP A 149 7.43 -7.16 -13.50
C ASP A 149 8.43 -6.80 -14.64
N GLU A 150 8.48 -7.65 -15.65
CA GLU A 150 9.34 -7.45 -16.83
C GLU A 150 8.98 -6.16 -17.61
N GLY A 151 7.76 -5.64 -17.45
CA GLY A 151 7.31 -4.37 -18.02
C GLY A 151 7.70 -3.14 -17.18
N GLY A 152 8.30 -3.34 -15.99
CA GLY A 152 8.66 -2.27 -15.06
C GLY A 152 7.51 -1.80 -14.16
N GLN A 153 6.34 -2.45 -14.19
CA GLN A 153 5.21 -2.11 -13.34
C GLN A 153 5.41 -2.67 -11.92
N LYS A 154 5.07 -1.87 -10.94
CA LYS A 154 5.17 -2.22 -9.51
C LYS A 154 3.88 -2.84 -9.00
N HIS A 155 4.01 -3.93 -8.26
CA HIS A 155 2.92 -4.69 -7.66
C HIS A 155 3.17 -4.89 -6.18
N VAL A 156 2.22 -4.54 -5.33
CA VAL A 156 2.25 -4.96 -3.92
C VAL A 156 1.84 -6.43 -3.89
N LEU A 157 2.75 -7.31 -3.48
CA LEU A 157 2.54 -8.76 -3.54
C LEU A 157 1.95 -9.32 -2.25
N GLY A 158 2.36 -8.79 -1.10
CA GLY A 158 1.89 -9.28 0.18
C GLY A 158 2.47 -8.52 1.37
N LEU A 159 1.83 -8.77 2.51
CA LEU A 159 2.22 -8.28 3.82
C LEU A 159 2.19 -9.45 4.78
N TRP A 160 3.17 -9.52 5.69
CA TRP A 160 3.27 -10.58 6.69
C TRP A 160 3.64 -9.99 8.04
N GLU A 161 2.81 -10.19 9.04
CA GLU A 161 3.05 -9.74 10.41
C GLU A 161 3.92 -10.72 11.18
N GLY A 162 4.91 -10.21 11.91
CA GLY A 162 5.73 -10.95 12.86
C GLY A 162 6.03 -10.10 14.08
N ALA A 163 6.29 -10.75 15.23
CA ALA A 163 6.75 -10.04 16.44
C ALA A 163 8.17 -9.48 16.26
N THR A 164 8.96 -10.08 15.38
CA THR A 164 10.34 -9.67 15.02
C THR A 164 10.63 -10.12 13.60
N GLU A 165 11.64 -9.53 12.96
CA GLU A 165 12.23 -10.03 11.70
C GLU A 165 12.98 -11.34 11.95
N ASN A 166 12.26 -12.43 12.10
CA ASN A 166 12.85 -13.75 12.29
C ASN A 166 12.70 -14.60 11.01
N ALA A 167 13.54 -15.64 10.93
CA ALA A 167 13.56 -16.54 9.76
C ALA A 167 12.20 -17.19 9.48
N ARG A 168 11.36 -17.39 10.49
CA ARG A 168 10.03 -17.98 10.34
C ARG A 168 9.06 -17.01 9.66
N ALA A 169 9.05 -15.73 10.05
CA ALA A 169 8.20 -14.71 9.42
C ALA A 169 8.63 -14.48 7.97
N CYS A 170 9.95 -14.36 7.72
CA CYS A 170 10.48 -14.22 6.37
C CYS A 170 10.11 -15.41 5.47
N LYS A 171 10.26 -16.62 5.99
CA LYS A 171 9.89 -17.84 5.27
C LYS A 171 8.38 -17.92 5.03
N GLY A 172 7.56 -17.57 6.02
CA GLY A 172 6.10 -17.54 5.90
C GLY A 172 5.62 -16.61 4.80
N LEU A 173 6.17 -15.40 4.70
CA LEU A 173 5.88 -14.48 3.59
C LEU A 173 6.21 -15.12 2.23
N LEU A 174 7.40 -15.68 2.07
CA LEU A 174 7.83 -16.26 0.79
C LEU A 174 7.00 -17.50 0.42
N GLU A 175 6.69 -18.36 1.38
CA GLU A 175 5.83 -19.53 1.17
C GLU A 175 4.40 -19.13 0.78
N ASP A 176 3.86 -18.02 1.34
CA ASP A 176 2.57 -17.48 0.93
C ASP A 176 2.61 -17.00 -0.54
N LEU A 177 3.64 -16.26 -0.92
CA LEU A 177 3.80 -15.81 -2.32
C LEU A 177 3.87 -16.99 -3.30
N VAL A 178 4.64 -18.02 -2.97
CA VAL A 178 4.75 -19.25 -3.77
C VAL A 178 3.43 -20.01 -3.79
N GLY A 179 2.75 -20.12 -2.66
CA GLY A 179 1.43 -20.75 -2.54
C GLY A 179 0.35 -20.08 -3.41
N ARG A 180 0.50 -18.78 -3.68
CA ARG A 180 -0.35 -18.02 -4.60
C ARG A 180 0.13 -18.02 -6.05
N GLY A 181 1.11 -18.84 -6.38
CA GLY A 181 1.55 -19.09 -7.75
C GLY A 181 2.81 -18.33 -8.19
N LEU A 182 3.53 -17.64 -7.27
CA LEU A 182 4.78 -17.00 -7.65
C LEU A 182 5.81 -18.05 -8.12
N VAL A 183 6.33 -17.87 -9.32
CA VAL A 183 7.28 -18.79 -9.94
C VAL A 183 8.66 -18.68 -9.28
N THR A 184 9.29 -19.83 -9.00
CA THR A 184 10.56 -19.91 -8.25
C THR A 184 11.72 -20.47 -9.08
N ASP A 185 11.48 -20.98 -10.28
CA ASP A 185 12.45 -21.67 -11.13
C ASP A 185 13.06 -20.77 -12.22
N GLN A 186 12.81 -19.48 -12.17
CA GLN A 186 13.40 -18.47 -13.06
C GLN A 186 14.30 -17.50 -12.29
N ALA A 187 15.25 -16.86 -13.00
CA ALA A 187 16.12 -15.85 -12.40
C ALA A 187 15.29 -14.67 -11.86
N LEU A 188 15.48 -14.35 -10.59
CA LEU A 188 14.77 -13.29 -9.89
C LEU A 188 15.76 -12.44 -9.10
N LEU A 189 15.80 -11.13 -9.37
CA LEU A 189 16.57 -10.20 -8.56
C LEU A 189 15.81 -9.93 -7.25
N VAL A 190 16.41 -10.30 -6.13
CA VAL A 190 15.79 -10.10 -4.81
C VAL A 190 16.54 -9.03 -4.03
N VAL A 191 15.85 -7.92 -3.73
CA VAL A 191 16.42 -6.78 -3.00
C VAL A 191 16.05 -6.90 -1.52
N LEU A 192 17.06 -6.93 -0.64
CA LEU A 192 16.93 -7.14 0.81
C LEU A 192 17.66 -6.04 1.59
N ASP A 193 17.25 -5.80 2.83
CA ASP A 193 17.91 -4.87 3.75
C ASP A 193 19.26 -5.37 4.30
N GLY A 194 19.51 -6.66 4.22
CA GLY A 194 20.71 -7.33 4.72
C GLY A 194 20.49 -8.12 6.01
N ALA A 195 19.24 -8.28 6.46
CA ALA A 195 18.92 -9.19 7.55
C ALA A 195 19.26 -10.64 7.18
N LYS A 196 20.10 -11.30 8.00
CA LYS A 196 20.56 -12.68 7.76
C LYS A 196 19.40 -13.67 7.66
N ALA A 197 18.34 -13.42 8.42
CA ALA A 197 17.14 -14.26 8.43
C ALA A 197 16.43 -14.22 7.08
N LEU A 198 16.27 -13.04 6.49
CA LEU A 198 15.62 -12.83 5.20
C LEU A 198 16.48 -13.40 4.07
N HIS A 199 17.80 -13.15 4.10
CA HIS A 199 18.74 -13.73 3.14
C HIS A 199 18.64 -15.26 3.12
N ARG A 200 18.64 -15.90 4.31
CA ARG A 200 18.51 -17.35 4.43
C ARG A 200 17.17 -17.84 3.87
N ALA A 201 16.06 -17.21 4.24
CA ALA A 201 14.73 -17.59 3.76
C ALA A 201 14.63 -17.50 2.22
N VAL A 202 15.18 -16.46 1.62
CA VAL A 202 15.23 -16.31 0.15
C VAL A 202 16.04 -17.42 -0.51
N ARG A 203 17.19 -17.78 0.06
CA ARG A 203 18.00 -18.88 -0.45
C ARG A 203 17.32 -20.24 -0.29
N ASP A 204 16.59 -20.45 0.81
CA ASP A 204 15.86 -21.69 1.06
C ASP A 204 14.69 -21.88 0.08
N VAL A 205 14.02 -20.79 -0.34
CA VAL A 205 12.83 -20.84 -1.22
C VAL A 205 13.21 -20.79 -2.72
N PHE A 206 14.07 -19.87 -3.12
CA PHE A 206 14.42 -19.64 -4.53
C PHE A 206 15.77 -20.27 -4.94
N GLY A 207 16.54 -20.75 -3.98
CA GLY A 207 17.83 -21.42 -4.25
C GLY A 207 18.79 -20.55 -5.06
N ARG A 208 19.35 -21.14 -6.13
CA ARG A 208 20.29 -20.47 -7.04
C ARG A 208 19.65 -19.45 -7.98
N HIS A 209 18.33 -19.48 -8.13
CA HIS A 209 17.59 -18.55 -8.99
C HIS A 209 17.47 -17.16 -8.39
N ALA A 210 17.62 -17.01 -7.07
CA ALA A 210 17.66 -15.71 -6.42
C ALA A 210 19.01 -15.02 -6.64
N LEU A 211 19.02 -13.92 -7.36
CA LEU A 211 20.14 -12.99 -7.48
C LEU A 211 19.97 -11.93 -6.41
N ILE A 212 20.72 -12.03 -5.32
CA ILE A 212 20.53 -11.17 -4.15
C ILE A 212 21.22 -9.83 -4.35
N GLN A 213 20.47 -8.76 -4.23
CA GLN A 213 20.95 -7.38 -4.12
C GLN A 213 20.69 -6.88 -2.71
N ARG A 214 21.73 -6.49 -2.00
CA ARG A 214 21.56 -5.79 -0.72
C ARG A 214 21.14 -4.35 -0.96
N CYS A 215 20.12 -3.88 -0.26
CA CYS A 215 19.58 -2.53 -0.41
C CYS A 215 20.67 -1.47 -0.13
N GLN A 216 20.98 -0.67 -1.14
CA GLN A 216 22.03 0.35 -1.06
C GLN A 216 21.66 1.47 -0.08
N GLU A 217 20.39 1.83 0.01
CA GLU A 217 19.92 2.86 0.97
C GLU A 217 20.08 2.40 2.42
N HIS A 218 19.67 1.15 2.73
CA HIS A 218 19.89 0.57 4.06
C HIS A 218 21.39 0.45 4.37
N LYS A 219 22.21 0.05 3.41
CA LYS A 219 23.66 -0.02 3.59
C LYS A 219 24.25 1.36 3.88
N GLN A 220 23.85 2.39 3.15
CA GLN A 220 24.31 3.76 3.40
C GLN A 220 23.90 4.28 4.79
N ARG A 221 22.67 3.97 5.22
CA ARG A 221 22.18 4.31 6.56
C ARG A 221 23.00 3.61 7.63
N ASN A 222 23.18 2.30 7.54
CA ASN A 222 23.92 1.50 8.52
C ASN A 222 25.37 1.95 8.69
N VAL A 223 26.05 2.31 7.59
CA VAL A 223 27.40 2.87 7.62
C VAL A 223 27.40 4.27 8.27
N ALA A 224 26.46 5.13 7.89
CA ALA A 224 26.37 6.48 8.41
C ALA A 224 26.05 6.52 9.91
N ASP A 225 25.28 5.57 10.43
CA ASP A 225 24.92 5.49 11.85
C ASP A 225 26.12 5.16 12.75
N GLN A 226 27.20 4.60 12.18
CA GLN A 226 28.48 4.36 12.83
C GLN A 226 29.45 5.58 12.79
N LEU A 227 28.98 6.73 12.26
CA LEU A 227 29.82 7.92 12.04
C LEU A 227 29.28 9.16 12.76
N PRO A 228 30.16 10.08 13.15
CA PRO A 228 29.75 11.41 13.59
C PRO A 228 28.92 12.14 12.52
N GLU A 229 27.95 12.95 12.95
CA GLU A 229 27.04 13.66 12.03
C GLU A 229 27.75 14.46 10.94
N SER A 230 28.86 15.11 11.30
CA SER A 230 29.67 15.94 10.37
C SER A 230 30.23 15.14 9.20
N MET A 231 30.47 13.83 9.36
CA MET A 231 31.08 12.97 8.35
C MET A 231 30.01 12.26 7.48
N ARG A 232 28.79 12.07 7.98
CA ARG A 232 27.71 11.33 7.30
C ARG A 232 27.46 11.78 5.86
N PRO A 233 27.35 13.10 5.57
CA PRO A 233 27.06 13.55 4.19
C PRO A 233 28.17 13.22 3.20
N SER A 234 29.44 13.35 3.62
CA SER A 234 30.58 13.07 2.75
C SER A 234 30.73 11.59 2.43
N VAL A 235 30.52 10.71 3.43
CA VAL A 235 30.58 9.26 3.25
C VAL A 235 29.41 8.76 2.40
N ARG A 236 28.18 9.23 2.65
CA ARG A 236 27.03 8.90 1.80
C ARG A 236 27.24 9.32 0.35
N ARG A 237 27.82 10.50 0.09
CA ARG A 237 28.12 10.96 -1.27
C ARG A 237 29.16 10.05 -1.93
N ALA A 238 30.20 9.63 -1.23
CA ALA A 238 31.20 8.71 -1.76
C ALA A 238 30.60 7.32 -2.10
N MET A 239 29.72 6.80 -1.22
CA MET A 239 29.02 5.55 -1.48
C MET A 239 28.09 5.70 -2.69
N LYS A 240 27.30 6.77 -2.77
CA LYS A 240 26.40 7.04 -3.90
C LYS A 240 27.17 7.12 -5.21
N GLN A 241 28.31 7.82 -5.25
CA GLN A 241 29.18 7.91 -6.44
C GLN A 241 29.67 6.53 -6.88
N ALA A 242 29.97 5.62 -5.96
CA ALA A 242 30.37 4.26 -6.28
C ALA A 242 29.18 3.46 -6.87
N TYR A 243 27.99 3.60 -6.29
CA TYR A 243 26.78 2.91 -6.75
C TYR A 243 26.23 3.41 -8.10
N GLU A 244 26.55 4.65 -8.48
CA GLU A 244 26.23 5.24 -9.79
C GLU A 244 27.21 4.81 -10.92
N SER A 245 28.26 4.04 -10.57
CA SER A 245 29.20 3.52 -11.57
C SER A 245 28.55 2.44 -12.43
N SER A 246 28.82 2.45 -13.72
CA SER A 246 28.45 1.36 -14.64
C SER A 246 29.47 0.20 -14.65
N ASP A 247 30.61 0.36 -14.00
CA ASP A 247 31.69 -0.64 -13.89
C ASP A 247 31.76 -1.20 -12.46
N MET A 248 31.39 -2.46 -12.30
CA MET A 248 31.41 -3.17 -11.02
C MET A 248 32.79 -3.17 -10.36
N LYS A 249 33.87 -3.35 -11.12
CA LYS A 249 35.25 -3.35 -10.57
C LYS A 249 35.64 -1.98 -10.06
N ARG A 250 35.22 -0.91 -10.76
CA ARG A 250 35.44 0.46 -10.31
C ARG A 250 34.62 0.76 -9.05
N ALA A 251 33.33 0.40 -9.03
CA ALA A 251 32.46 0.55 -7.86
C ALA A 251 33.05 -0.14 -6.63
N LEU A 252 33.46 -1.40 -6.78
CA LEU A 252 34.09 -2.16 -5.70
C LEU A 252 35.32 -1.47 -5.15
N ARG A 253 36.26 -1.06 -6.03
CA ARG A 253 37.49 -0.34 -5.60
C ARG A 253 37.19 0.95 -4.86
N LEU A 254 36.18 1.73 -5.29
CA LEU A 254 35.79 2.96 -4.63
C LEU A 254 35.30 2.70 -3.20
N LEU A 255 34.47 1.66 -3.01
CA LEU A 255 33.93 1.28 -1.71
C LEU A 255 35.00 0.67 -0.79
N GLU A 256 35.89 -0.16 -1.33
CA GLU A 256 37.02 -0.70 -0.57
C GLU A 256 38.01 0.38 -0.12
N ASN A 257 38.31 1.35 -0.98
CA ASN A 257 39.15 2.50 -0.64
C ASN A 257 38.47 3.37 0.43
N LEU A 258 37.13 3.53 0.37
CA LEU A 258 36.38 4.22 1.40
C LEU A 258 36.46 3.48 2.73
N ALA A 259 36.26 2.15 2.73
CA ALA A 259 36.37 1.31 3.92
C ALA A 259 37.78 1.40 4.54
N ALA A 260 38.84 1.32 3.73
CA ALA A 260 40.21 1.45 4.20
C ALA A 260 40.49 2.82 4.84
N ARG A 261 39.93 3.90 4.30
CA ARG A 261 40.05 5.25 4.93
C ARG A 261 39.33 5.35 6.28
N LEU A 262 38.20 4.68 6.42
CA LEU A 262 37.41 4.68 7.64
C LEU A 262 37.98 3.75 8.73
N GLU A 263 38.77 2.76 8.36
CA GLU A 263 39.24 1.67 9.24
C GLU A 263 39.95 2.20 10.50
N ARG A 264 40.78 3.24 10.35
CA ARG A 264 41.62 3.71 11.43
C ARG A 264 40.85 4.45 12.52
N GLU A 265 39.88 5.28 12.13
CA GLU A 265 39.15 6.17 13.07
C GLU A 265 37.73 5.69 13.35
N HIS A 266 37.15 4.94 12.41
CA HIS A 266 35.77 4.46 12.46
C HIS A 266 35.67 2.99 12.03
N PRO A 267 36.32 2.04 12.73
CA PRO A 267 36.37 0.63 12.34
C PRO A 267 34.98 -0.02 12.24
N GLY A 268 34.02 0.44 13.04
CA GLY A 268 32.63 -0.04 12.95
C GLY A 268 31.97 0.33 11.62
N ALA A 269 32.19 1.54 11.11
CA ALA A 269 31.71 1.98 9.81
C ALA A 269 32.38 1.21 8.66
N ALA A 270 33.69 0.99 8.76
CA ALA A 270 34.45 0.19 7.79
C ALA A 270 33.96 -1.27 7.74
N ALA A 271 33.77 -1.89 8.90
CA ALA A 271 33.21 -3.25 9.02
C ALA A 271 31.79 -3.32 8.44
N SER A 272 30.93 -2.37 8.79
CA SER A 272 29.58 -2.25 8.24
C SER A 272 29.59 -2.11 6.71
N LEU A 273 30.52 -1.34 6.14
CA LEU A 273 30.64 -1.17 4.69
C LEU A 273 31.07 -2.47 3.99
N ARG A 274 32.04 -3.19 4.55
CA ARG A 274 32.55 -4.46 3.97
C ARG A 274 31.56 -5.60 4.08
N GLU A 275 30.71 -5.60 5.09
CA GLU A 275 29.71 -6.66 5.29
C GLU A 275 28.75 -6.73 4.10
N GLY A 276 28.76 -7.84 3.34
CA GLY A 276 27.91 -8.05 2.15
C GLY A 276 28.16 -7.03 1.04
N LEU A 277 29.38 -6.48 0.92
CA LEU A 277 29.75 -5.46 -0.05
C LEU A 277 29.46 -5.89 -1.50
N ALA A 278 29.84 -7.11 -1.87
CA ALA A 278 29.59 -7.63 -3.22
C ALA A 278 28.11 -7.63 -3.57
N GLU A 279 27.24 -8.03 -2.65
CA GLU A 279 25.79 -8.06 -2.84
C GLU A 279 25.16 -6.66 -3.02
N THR A 280 25.84 -5.57 -2.62
CA THR A 280 25.39 -4.21 -2.91
C THR A 280 25.61 -3.78 -4.35
N LEU A 281 26.36 -4.57 -5.13
CA LEU A 281 26.77 -4.29 -6.50
C LEU A 281 26.17 -5.25 -7.54
N THR A 282 25.31 -6.19 -7.12
CA THR A 282 24.69 -7.19 -8.01
C THR A 282 23.97 -6.54 -9.20
N VAL A 283 23.25 -5.43 -8.98
CA VAL A 283 22.57 -4.68 -10.06
C VAL A 283 23.56 -4.16 -11.10
N ILE A 284 24.72 -3.68 -10.67
CA ILE A 284 25.78 -3.19 -11.55
C ILE A 284 26.42 -4.35 -12.31
N GLU A 285 26.66 -5.48 -11.66
CA GLU A 285 27.17 -6.71 -12.26
C GLU A 285 26.26 -7.23 -13.37
N LEU A 286 24.93 -7.14 -13.16
CA LEU A 286 23.92 -7.54 -14.14
C LEU A 286 23.71 -6.51 -15.26
N GLY A 287 24.37 -5.36 -15.21
CA GLY A 287 24.20 -4.28 -16.18
C GLY A 287 22.80 -3.61 -16.13
N LEU A 288 22.08 -3.78 -15.03
CA LEU A 288 20.76 -3.17 -14.85
C LEU A 288 20.89 -1.71 -14.42
N ILE A 289 20.09 -0.84 -15.04
CA ILE A 289 20.09 0.59 -14.69
C ILE A 289 19.28 0.75 -13.39
N VAL A 290 19.89 1.30 -12.34
CA VAL A 290 19.30 1.52 -11.01
C VAL A 290 17.99 2.36 -11.07
N SER A 291 17.80 3.18 -12.09
CA SER A 291 16.57 3.95 -12.31
C SER A 291 15.29 3.07 -12.45
N ILE A 292 15.44 1.82 -12.87
CA ILE A 292 14.31 0.86 -12.95
C ILE A 292 13.85 0.46 -11.54
N LEU A 293 14.77 0.36 -10.59
CA LEU A 293 14.48 -0.03 -9.21
C LEU A 293 13.85 1.10 -8.38
N LEU A 294 14.25 2.34 -8.62
CA LEU A 294 13.83 3.47 -7.78
C LEU A 294 12.55 4.16 -8.28
N GLY A 295 12.18 3.98 -9.56
CA GLY A 295 11.08 4.74 -10.18
C GLY A 295 11.33 6.26 -10.21
N PRO A 296 10.46 7.07 -10.82
CA PRO A 296 10.54 8.51 -10.69
C PRO A 296 10.33 8.89 -9.23
N GLN A 297 11.33 9.56 -8.62
CA GLN A 297 11.18 10.15 -7.29
C GLN A 297 10.06 11.21 -7.38
N PRO A 298 9.08 11.24 -6.46
CA PRO A 298 8.13 12.34 -6.41
C PRO A 298 8.92 13.64 -6.16
N GLN A 299 8.67 14.62 -7.02
CA GLN A 299 9.17 16.00 -6.87
C GLN A 299 8.52 16.67 -5.67
#